data_b7cef7745dbc79dd3706dceacf99ad1d
#
_entry.id   b7cef7745dbc79dd3706dceacf99ad1d
#
_cell.length_a   1.000
_cell.length_b   1.000
_cell.length_c   1.000
_cell.angle_alpha   90.00
_cell.angle_beta   90.00
_cell.angle_gamma   90.00
#
_symmetry.space_group_name_H-M   'P 1'
#
loop_
_entity.id
_entity.type
_entity.pdbx_description
1 polymer ?
#
loop_
_entity_poly.entity_id
_entity_poly.type
_entity_poly.pdbx_seq_one_letter_code
_entity_poly.pdbx_strand_id
1 'polypeptide(L)'
;MKRFDRLWEVDALRGLMLLLMLVTHLPTRLTSPLGQPFGFVSAAEGFVLLSAFMAGLVYSRLAWRDSIGAMRQAFWRRALKIYLCQAATLLFLFTFIAALGIRIDQPAVKDLMSYYLHDPYAAFVAGLLLVYEPPLLDILPLYVLFMLASPWVLAWAMRRSWRGVMLLSFAIWVLAQFGLGAWVYHATVALTGLRVPFNETGSFATFGWQFLWVVGLWLGASRNAPDARPLVFPGWVVAVAVLLALTGLVWRHAGNQAPFGANESLNLLFDKWLLGPLRL
;
A
#
# COMPACT_ATOMS: atom_id res chain seq x y z
N MET A 1 -19.00 -28.62 -7.47
CA MET A 1 -18.32 -27.42 -6.97
C MET A 1 -16.87 -27.48 -7.37
N LYS A 2 -16.42 -26.70 -8.38
CA LYS A 2 -15.01 -26.73 -8.81
C LYS A 2 -14.15 -26.26 -7.62
N ARG A 3 -13.23 -27.14 -7.13
CA ARG A 3 -12.14 -26.69 -6.27
C ARG A 3 -11.41 -25.60 -7.02
N PHE A 4 -11.27 -24.44 -6.43
CA PHE A 4 -10.40 -23.41 -6.99
C PHE A 4 -8.97 -23.90 -6.75
N ASP A 5 -8.28 -24.12 -7.83
CA ASP A 5 -6.83 -24.30 -7.73
C ASP A 5 -6.25 -23.03 -7.14
N ARG A 6 -5.39 -23.21 -6.16
CA ARG A 6 -4.66 -22.08 -5.55
C ARG A 6 -3.89 -21.38 -6.67
N LEU A 7 -4.04 -20.08 -6.79
CA LEU A 7 -3.29 -19.28 -7.75
C LEU A 7 -1.86 -19.11 -7.22
N TRP A 8 -1.10 -20.19 -7.30
CA TRP A 8 0.27 -20.25 -6.79
C TRP A 8 1.18 -19.21 -7.48
N GLU A 9 0.89 -18.86 -8.75
CA GLU A 9 1.60 -17.85 -9.50
C GLU A 9 1.47 -16.47 -8.86
N VAL A 10 0.26 -16.10 -8.40
CA VAL A 10 0.01 -14.83 -7.72
C VAL A 10 0.67 -14.82 -6.34
N ASP A 11 0.60 -15.94 -5.61
CA ASP A 11 1.28 -16.06 -4.31
C ASP A 11 2.81 -15.96 -4.48
N ALA A 12 3.38 -16.62 -5.49
CA ALA A 12 4.81 -16.55 -5.80
C ALA A 12 5.23 -15.13 -6.20
N LEU A 13 4.44 -14.46 -7.04
CA LEU A 13 4.73 -13.08 -7.46
C LEU A 13 4.67 -12.11 -6.27
N ARG A 14 3.70 -12.28 -5.36
CA ARG A 14 3.66 -11.49 -4.11
C ARG A 14 4.88 -11.74 -3.23
N GLY A 15 5.30 -13.00 -3.12
CA GLY A 15 6.53 -13.37 -2.41
C GLY A 15 7.76 -12.71 -3.03
N LEU A 16 7.85 -12.70 -4.37
CA LEU A 16 8.92 -12.00 -5.09
C LEU A 16 8.91 -10.49 -4.81
N MET A 17 7.73 -9.84 -4.80
CA MET A 17 7.63 -8.42 -4.46
C MET A 17 8.14 -8.14 -3.04
N LEU A 18 7.85 -9.01 -2.06
CA LEU A 18 8.40 -8.88 -0.71
C LEU A 18 9.92 -9.01 -0.68
N LEU A 19 10.49 -9.96 -1.41
CA LEU A 19 11.94 -10.11 -1.52
C LEU A 19 12.60 -8.89 -2.17
N LEU A 20 12.00 -8.35 -3.24
CA LEU A 20 12.48 -7.13 -3.88
C LEU A 20 12.41 -5.94 -2.91
N MET A 21 11.32 -5.77 -2.17
CA MET A 21 11.23 -4.73 -1.14
C MET A 21 12.31 -4.89 -0.07
N LEU A 22 12.55 -6.12 0.41
CA LEU A 22 13.62 -6.38 1.39
C LEU A 22 14.98 -5.95 0.83
N VAL A 23 15.33 -6.36 -0.39
CA VAL A 23 16.62 -6.03 -1.01
C VAL A 23 16.79 -4.52 -1.20
N THR A 24 15.72 -3.80 -1.53
CA THR A 24 15.78 -2.33 -1.70
C THR A 24 15.99 -1.56 -0.41
N HIS A 25 15.76 -2.18 0.74
CA HIS A 25 16.02 -1.60 2.06
C HIS A 25 17.39 -1.98 2.64
N LEU A 26 18.12 -2.88 1.98
CA LEU A 26 19.47 -3.22 2.37
C LEU A 26 20.48 -2.25 1.72
N PRO A 27 21.49 -1.76 2.45
CA PRO A 27 22.51 -0.85 1.90
C PRO A 27 23.49 -1.62 0.99
N THR A 28 23.01 -2.11 -0.14
CA THR A 28 23.77 -2.90 -1.10
C THR A 28 23.79 -2.24 -2.48
N ARG A 29 24.73 -2.66 -3.33
CA ARG A 29 24.78 -2.21 -4.73
C ARG A 29 23.55 -2.65 -5.55
N LEU A 30 22.78 -3.61 -5.05
CA LEU A 30 21.56 -4.09 -5.70
C LEU A 30 20.34 -3.18 -5.44
N THR A 31 20.39 -2.30 -4.44
CA THR A 31 19.31 -1.39 -4.07
C THR A 31 18.86 -0.53 -5.24
N SER A 32 19.81 0.11 -5.94
CA SER A 32 19.50 0.99 -7.06
C SER A 32 18.85 0.26 -8.25
N PRO A 33 19.43 -0.84 -8.79
CA PRO A 33 18.82 -1.51 -9.94
C PRO A 33 17.53 -2.25 -9.62
N LEU A 34 17.34 -2.73 -8.37
CA LEU A 34 16.15 -3.48 -7.98
C LEU A 34 15.04 -2.62 -7.36
N GLY A 35 15.32 -1.37 -7.01
CA GLY A 35 14.35 -0.46 -6.41
C GLY A 35 13.16 -0.18 -7.32
N GLN A 36 13.40 -0.03 -8.60
CA GLN A 36 12.40 0.21 -9.65
C GLN A 36 12.84 -0.46 -10.96
N PRO A 37 12.91 -1.80 -10.99
CA PRO A 37 13.50 -2.52 -12.13
C PRO A 37 12.67 -2.39 -13.41
N PHE A 38 11.37 -2.13 -13.28
CA PHE A 38 10.42 -2.04 -14.39
C PHE A 38 9.94 -0.59 -14.65
N GLY A 39 10.85 0.37 -14.62
CA GLY A 39 10.52 1.78 -14.84
C GLY A 39 10.23 2.50 -13.53
N PHE A 40 9.14 3.27 -13.47
CA PHE A 40 8.77 4.04 -12.28
C PHE A 40 7.95 3.26 -11.26
N VAL A 41 7.51 2.04 -11.60
CA VAL A 41 6.73 1.16 -10.70
C VAL A 41 7.68 0.36 -9.81
N SER A 42 7.45 0.36 -8.52
CA SER A 42 8.22 -0.41 -7.54
C SER A 42 7.49 -1.70 -7.12
N ALA A 43 8.20 -2.54 -6.37
CA ALA A 43 7.62 -3.75 -5.81
C ALA A 43 6.45 -3.48 -4.84
N ALA A 44 6.38 -2.30 -4.25
CA ALA A 44 5.31 -1.94 -3.32
C ALA A 44 3.95 -1.83 -4.03
N GLU A 45 3.88 -1.17 -5.19
CA GLU A 45 2.65 -1.07 -5.99
C GLU A 45 2.18 -2.47 -6.42
N GLY A 46 3.10 -3.30 -6.90
CA GLY A 46 2.79 -4.68 -7.27
C GLY A 46 2.27 -5.50 -6.08
N PHE A 47 2.91 -5.40 -4.93
CA PHE A 47 2.48 -6.09 -3.71
C PHE A 47 1.10 -5.66 -3.24
N VAL A 48 0.82 -4.35 -3.22
CA VAL A 48 -0.48 -3.80 -2.79
C VAL A 48 -1.59 -4.23 -3.74
N LEU A 49 -1.38 -4.09 -5.06
CA LEU A 49 -2.37 -4.50 -6.08
C LEU A 49 -2.68 -5.99 -6.01
N LEU A 50 -1.66 -6.86 -5.99
CA LEU A 50 -1.83 -8.31 -5.94
C LEU A 50 -2.44 -8.77 -4.62
N SER A 51 -2.11 -8.11 -3.51
CA SER A 51 -2.71 -8.39 -2.21
C SER A 51 -4.18 -8.03 -2.16
N ALA A 52 -4.55 -6.88 -2.73
CA ALA A 52 -5.94 -6.47 -2.89
C ALA A 52 -6.71 -7.41 -3.83
N PHE A 53 -6.11 -7.80 -4.95
CA PHE A 53 -6.66 -8.79 -5.87
C PHE A 53 -7.00 -10.10 -5.16
N MET A 54 -6.07 -10.65 -4.40
CA MET A 54 -6.30 -11.87 -3.64
C MET A 54 -7.37 -11.69 -2.56
N ALA A 55 -7.40 -10.54 -1.90
CA ALA A 55 -8.45 -10.22 -0.93
C ALA A 55 -9.82 -10.14 -1.63
N GLY A 56 -9.93 -9.43 -2.75
CA GLY A 56 -11.13 -9.37 -3.57
C GLY A 56 -11.61 -10.77 -4.00
N LEU A 57 -10.70 -11.60 -4.51
CA LEU A 57 -11.00 -12.94 -4.97
C LEU A 57 -11.47 -13.87 -3.84
N VAL A 58 -10.74 -13.92 -2.74
CA VAL A 58 -11.03 -14.86 -1.64
C VAL A 58 -12.29 -14.44 -0.89
N TYR A 59 -12.39 -13.17 -0.53
CA TYR A 59 -13.46 -12.71 0.35
C TYR A 59 -14.79 -12.45 -0.36
N SER A 60 -14.80 -12.08 -1.64
CA SER A 60 -16.05 -12.03 -2.40
C SER A 60 -16.65 -13.44 -2.56
N ARG A 61 -15.80 -14.43 -2.79
CA ARG A 61 -16.25 -15.82 -2.86
C ARG A 61 -16.86 -16.29 -1.53
N LEU A 62 -16.22 -15.92 -0.41
CA LEU A 62 -16.75 -16.24 0.92
C LEU A 62 -18.11 -15.58 1.14
N ALA A 63 -18.28 -14.32 0.68
CA ALA A 63 -19.56 -13.62 0.77
C ALA A 63 -20.67 -14.30 -0.05
N TRP A 64 -20.35 -14.78 -1.25
CA TRP A 64 -21.32 -15.49 -2.10
C TRP A 64 -21.64 -16.89 -1.59
N ARG A 65 -20.66 -17.60 -1.04
CA ARG A 65 -20.83 -18.96 -0.56
C ARG A 65 -21.56 -19.02 0.78
N ASP A 66 -21.16 -18.20 1.73
CA ASP A 66 -21.60 -18.24 3.10
C ASP A 66 -22.48 -17.02 3.44
N SER A 67 -21.89 -15.84 3.60
CA SER A 67 -22.59 -14.59 3.86
C SER A 67 -21.65 -13.38 3.87
N ILE A 68 -22.23 -12.18 3.77
CA ILE A 68 -21.49 -10.91 3.99
C ILE A 68 -20.95 -10.84 5.43
N GLY A 69 -21.65 -11.41 6.41
CA GLY A 69 -21.19 -11.49 7.80
C GLY A 69 -19.92 -12.34 7.96
N ALA A 70 -19.90 -13.52 7.36
CA ALA A 70 -18.72 -14.39 7.34
C ALA A 70 -17.52 -13.72 6.65
N MET A 71 -17.76 -13.05 5.52
CA MET A 71 -16.74 -12.24 4.83
C MET A 71 -16.15 -11.18 5.74
N ARG A 72 -16.98 -10.35 6.40
CA ARG A 72 -16.53 -9.30 7.32
C ARG A 72 -15.68 -9.86 8.45
N GLN A 73 -16.13 -10.94 9.08
CA GLN A 73 -15.40 -11.58 10.16
C GLN A 73 -14.03 -12.10 9.69
N ALA A 74 -13.95 -12.67 8.50
CA ALA A 74 -12.71 -13.16 7.93
C ALA A 74 -11.73 -12.03 7.62
N PHE A 75 -12.19 -10.88 7.09
CA PHE A 75 -11.37 -9.69 6.91
C PHE A 75 -10.82 -9.19 8.24
N TRP A 76 -11.67 -9.03 9.26
CA TRP A 76 -11.25 -8.50 10.56
C TRP A 76 -10.28 -9.42 11.29
N ARG A 77 -10.49 -10.73 11.21
CA ARG A 77 -9.52 -11.71 11.74
C ARG A 77 -8.18 -11.60 11.04
N ARG A 78 -8.17 -11.35 9.73
CA ARG A 78 -6.93 -11.14 8.98
C ARG A 78 -6.27 -9.82 9.34
N ALA A 79 -7.05 -8.72 9.40
CA ALA A 79 -6.56 -7.41 9.82
C ALA A 79 -5.95 -7.46 11.22
N LEU A 80 -6.63 -8.13 12.18
CA LEU A 80 -6.11 -8.31 13.53
C LEU A 80 -4.79 -9.08 13.55
N LYS A 81 -4.67 -10.17 12.75
CA LYS A 81 -3.40 -10.90 12.64
C LYS A 81 -2.25 -10.00 12.19
N ILE A 82 -2.49 -9.18 11.15
CA ILE A 82 -1.46 -8.29 10.61
C ILE A 82 -1.15 -7.18 11.59
N TYR A 83 -2.16 -6.63 12.26
CA TYR A 83 -1.99 -5.64 13.32
C TYR A 83 -1.15 -6.18 14.48
N LEU A 84 -1.39 -7.40 14.93
CA LEU A 84 -0.58 -8.03 15.99
C LEU A 84 0.87 -8.24 15.55
N CYS A 85 1.10 -8.62 14.27
CA CYS A 85 2.45 -8.69 13.72
C CYS A 85 3.12 -7.31 13.70
N GLN A 86 2.40 -6.25 13.28
CA GLN A 86 2.89 -4.88 13.30
C GLN A 86 3.24 -4.43 14.73
N ALA A 87 2.34 -4.64 15.69
CA ALA A 87 2.57 -4.30 17.09
C ALA A 87 3.77 -5.04 17.68
N ALA A 88 3.93 -6.32 17.36
CA ALA A 88 5.10 -7.10 17.79
C ALA A 88 6.40 -6.58 17.16
N THR A 89 6.37 -6.19 15.89
CA THR A 89 7.53 -5.62 15.20
C THR A 89 7.90 -4.24 15.78
N LEU A 90 6.90 -3.39 16.09
CA LEU A 90 7.13 -2.12 16.78
C LEU A 90 7.74 -2.34 18.17
N LEU A 91 7.20 -3.28 18.94
CA LEU A 91 7.73 -3.60 20.26
C LEU A 91 9.21 -4.08 20.16
N PHE A 92 9.51 -4.94 19.20
CA PHE A 92 10.88 -5.38 18.93
C PHE A 92 11.79 -4.22 18.53
N LEU A 93 11.33 -3.35 17.64
CA LEU A 93 12.08 -2.15 17.22
C LEU A 93 12.38 -1.23 18.40
N PHE A 94 11.36 -0.89 19.20
CA PHE A 94 11.47 0.08 20.29
C PHE A 94 12.17 -0.47 21.54
N THR A 95 12.29 -1.77 21.68
CA THR A 95 13.03 -2.40 22.79
C THR A 95 14.42 -2.86 22.35
N PHE A 96 14.48 -3.92 21.57
CA PHE A 96 15.75 -4.57 21.23
C PHE A 96 16.61 -3.74 20.27
N ILE A 97 16.04 -3.27 19.16
CA ILE A 97 16.80 -2.51 18.15
C ILE A 97 17.20 -1.14 18.69
N ALA A 98 16.30 -0.45 19.41
CA ALA A 98 16.61 0.83 20.04
C ALA A 98 17.76 0.69 21.05
N ALA A 99 17.68 -0.30 21.96
CA ALA A 99 18.71 -0.54 22.96
C ALA A 99 20.07 -0.88 22.31
N LEU A 100 20.06 -1.71 21.26
CA LEU A 100 21.26 -2.05 20.52
C LEU A 100 21.84 -0.82 19.79
N GLY A 101 21.01 -0.06 19.09
CA GLY A 101 21.43 1.12 18.33
C GLY A 101 22.01 2.23 19.22
N ILE A 102 21.44 2.42 20.40
CA ILE A 102 22.00 3.34 21.41
C ILE A 102 23.34 2.82 21.93
N ARG A 103 23.42 1.52 22.26
CA ARG A 103 24.62 0.92 22.84
C ARG A 103 25.84 0.95 21.90
N ILE A 104 25.63 0.71 20.60
CA ILE A 104 26.70 0.70 19.59
C ILE A 104 26.86 2.05 18.88
N ASP A 105 26.12 3.08 19.32
CA ASP A 105 26.16 4.44 18.76
C ASP A 105 25.94 4.49 17.23
N GLN A 106 24.96 3.71 16.73
CA GLN A 106 24.68 3.60 15.29
C GLN A 106 23.82 4.75 14.80
N PRO A 107 24.34 5.71 14.02
CA PRO A 107 23.57 6.88 13.57
C PRO A 107 22.33 6.51 12.79
N ALA A 108 22.42 5.58 11.82
CA ALA A 108 21.28 5.17 10.99
C ALA A 108 20.10 4.63 11.81
N VAL A 109 20.34 3.95 12.93
CA VAL A 109 19.27 3.46 13.82
C VAL A 109 18.66 4.63 14.61
N LYS A 110 19.49 5.57 15.05
CA LYS A 110 19.03 6.78 15.75
C LYS A 110 18.17 7.65 14.84
N ASP A 111 18.58 7.85 13.60
CA ASP A 111 17.83 8.63 12.61
C ASP A 111 16.48 7.96 12.29
N LEU A 112 16.47 6.64 12.12
CA LEU A 112 15.26 5.84 11.87
C LEU A 112 14.22 5.96 12.99
N MET A 113 14.65 6.18 14.21
CA MET A 113 13.82 6.22 15.41
C MET A 113 13.87 7.59 16.11
N SER A 114 14.20 8.65 15.40
CA SER A 114 14.42 9.99 15.99
C SER A 114 13.22 10.46 16.82
N TYR A 115 12.01 10.32 16.30
CA TYR A 115 10.79 10.68 17.03
C TYR A 115 10.58 9.80 18.28
N TYR A 116 10.79 8.48 18.17
CA TYR A 116 10.70 7.58 19.33
C TYR A 116 11.72 7.93 20.42
N LEU A 117 12.95 8.24 20.04
CA LEU A 117 14.00 8.61 21.01
C LEU A 117 13.71 9.96 21.68
N HIS A 118 12.98 10.86 21.00
CA HIS A 118 12.58 12.16 21.57
C HIS A 118 11.38 12.03 22.52
N ASP A 119 10.34 11.31 22.14
CA ASP A 119 9.14 11.08 22.95
C ASP A 119 8.70 9.61 22.86
N PRO A 120 9.32 8.72 23.66
CA PRO A 120 9.07 7.26 23.58
C PRO A 120 7.62 6.87 23.86
N TYR A 121 6.96 7.55 24.80
CA TYR A 121 5.59 7.24 25.17
C TYR A 121 4.62 7.62 24.05
N ALA A 122 4.72 8.85 23.54
CA ALA A 122 3.86 9.30 22.44
C ALA A 122 4.09 8.46 21.18
N ALA A 123 5.34 8.16 20.83
CA ALA A 123 5.68 7.33 19.68
C ALA A 123 5.13 5.91 19.81
N PHE A 124 5.23 5.29 21.00
CA PHE A 124 4.69 3.96 21.23
C PHE A 124 3.18 3.91 21.10
N VAL A 125 2.47 4.82 21.77
CA VAL A 125 1.00 4.90 21.69
C VAL A 125 0.54 5.22 20.28
N ALA A 126 1.14 6.21 19.62
CA ALA A 126 0.81 6.58 18.25
C ALA A 126 1.11 5.46 17.25
N GLY A 127 2.18 4.70 17.46
CA GLY A 127 2.52 3.52 16.63
C GLY A 127 1.48 2.40 16.77
N LEU A 128 0.99 2.14 17.99
CA LEU A 128 -0.11 1.19 18.21
C LEU A 128 -1.43 1.68 17.59
N LEU A 129 -1.64 2.98 17.53
CA LEU A 129 -2.81 3.59 16.88
C LEU A 129 -2.66 3.70 15.35
N LEU A 130 -1.56 3.21 14.77
CA LEU A 130 -1.22 3.29 13.34
C LEU A 130 -1.15 4.75 12.84
N VAL A 131 -0.70 5.66 13.69
CA VAL A 131 -0.52 7.09 13.38
C VAL A 131 0.97 7.41 13.22
N TYR A 132 1.82 6.89 14.09
CA TYR A 132 3.27 6.94 13.94
C TYR A 132 3.75 5.72 13.17
N GLU A 133 4.39 5.96 12.07
CA GLU A 133 4.87 4.92 11.16
C GLU A 133 6.38 5.08 10.95
N PRO A 134 7.21 4.40 11.77
CA PRO A 134 8.66 4.44 11.57
C PRO A 134 9.02 4.03 10.14
N PRO A 135 10.00 4.69 9.50
CA PRO A 135 10.47 4.29 8.19
C PRO A 135 10.73 2.77 8.10
N LEU A 136 10.43 2.17 6.96
CA LEU A 136 10.50 0.72 6.67
C LEU A 136 9.37 -0.13 7.28
N LEU A 137 8.56 0.39 8.18
CA LEU A 137 7.40 -0.33 8.75
C LEU A 137 6.05 0.23 8.27
N ASP A 138 6.03 1.26 7.47
CA ASP A 138 4.88 2.04 7.03
C ASP A 138 3.90 1.30 6.08
N ILE A 139 4.33 0.25 5.40
CA ILE A 139 3.46 -0.55 4.52
C ILE A 139 2.47 -1.44 5.31
N LEU A 140 2.82 -1.88 6.51
CA LEU A 140 1.95 -2.74 7.31
C LEU A 140 0.75 -1.98 7.90
N PRO A 141 0.90 -0.78 8.49
CA PRO A 141 -0.22 0.08 8.87
C PRO A 141 -1.19 0.35 7.73
N LEU A 142 -0.65 0.75 6.56
CA LEU A 142 -1.44 0.95 5.35
C LEU A 142 -2.27 -0.29 5.00
N TYR A 143 -1.64 -1.47 5.03
CA TYR A 143 -2.32 -2.72 4.75
C TYR A 143 -3.41 -3.06 5.78
N VAL A 144 -3.18 -2.80 7.06
CA VAL A 144 -4.18 -2.98 8.13
C VAL A 144 -5.39 -2.09 7.89
N LEU A 145 -5.17 -0.79 7.62
CA LEU A 145 -6.24 0.18 7.34
C LEU A 145 -7.08 -0.25 6.12
N PHE A 146 -6.43 -0.69 5.05
CA PHE A 146 -7.14 -1.18 3.86
C PHE A 146 -7.93 -2.46 4.13
N MET A 147 -7.37 -3.40 4.90
CA MET A 147 -8.08 -4.62 5.30
C MET A 147 -9.28 -4.31 6.19
N LEU A 148 -9.17 -3.32 7.07
CA LEU A 148 -10.30 -2.87 7.90
C LEU A 148 -11.42 -2.25 7.05
N ALA A 149 -11.09 -1.41 6.07
CA ALA A 149 -12.05 -0.74 5.20
C ALA A 149 -12.70 -1.67 4.15
N SER A 150 -11.97 -2.69 3.69
CA SER A 150 -12.38 -3.57 2.59
C SER A 150 -13.75 -4.26 2.76
N PRO A 151 -14.17 -4.71 3.98
CA PRO A 151 -15.48 -5.33 4.15
C PRO A 151 -16.65 -4.41 3.77
N TRP A 152 -16.53 -3.11 4.06
CA TRP A 152 -17.57 -2.14 3.69
C TRP A 152 -17.54 -1.83 2.19
N VAL A 153 -16.34 -1.65 1.63
CA VAL A 153 -16.14 -1.43 0.19
C VAL A 153 -16.73 -2.59 -0.61
N LEU A 154 -16.38 -3.83 -0.25
CA LEU A 154 -16.83 -5.03 -0.96
C LEU A 154 -18.34 -5.25 -0.77
N ALA A 155 -18.87 -5.08 0.46
CA ALA A 155 -20.30 -5.22 0.72
C ALA A 155 -21.12 -4.17 -0.04
N TRP A 156 -20.63 -2.93 -0.16
CA TRP A 156 -21.29 -1.89 -0.94
C TRP A 156 -21.26 -2.23 -2.43
N ALA A 157 -20.10 -2.60 -2.97
CA ALA A 157 -19.95 -3.00 -4.36
C ALA A 157 -20.88 -4.16 -4.75
N MET A 158 -20.99 -5.18 -3.89
CA MET A 158 -21.84 -6.36 -4.12
C MET A 158 -23.34 -6.03 -4.03
N ARG A 159 -23.74 -5.07 -3.19
CA ARG A 159 -25.17 -4.69 -3.02
C ARG A 159 -25.65 -3.66 -4.05
N ARG A 160 -24.78 -2.79 -4.49
CA ARG A 160 -25.13 -1.67 -5.38
C ARG A 160 -24.44 -1.79 -6.74
N SER A 161 -23.20 -1.37 -6.84
CA SER A 161 -22.36 -1.56 -8.03
C SER A 161 -20.92 -1.14 -7.75
N TRP A 162 -20.00 -1.67 -8.54
CA TRP A 162 -18.61 -1.22 -8.56
C TRP A 162 -18.41 0.20 -9.09
N ARG A 163 -19.35 0.70 -9.94
CA ARG A 163 -19.23 2.06 -10.53
C ARG A 163 -19.15 3.15 -9.45
N GLY A 164 -20.07 3.12 -8.47
CA GLY A 164 -20.07 4.10 -7.37
C GLY A 164 -18.82 4.01 -6.49
N VAL A 165 -18.38 2.79 -6.18
CA VAL A 165 -17.15 2.55 -5.41
C VAL A 165 -15.93 3.11 -6.14
N MET A 166 -15.78 2.80 -7.44
CA MET A 166 -14.67 3.26 -8.26
C MET A 166 -14.65 4.78 -8.41
N LEU A 167 -15.82 5.39 -8.66
CA LEU A 167 -15.92 6.85 -8.77
C LEU A 167 -15.54 7.55 -7.46
N LEU A 168 -16.04 7.06 -6.31
CA LEU A 168 -15.68 7.61 -5.01
C LEU A 168 -14.19 7.43 -4.73
N SER A 169 -13.66 6.24 -4.95
CA SER A 169 -12.25 5.94 -4.74
C SER A 169 -11.34 6.78 -5.63
N PHE A 170 -11.71 6.97 -6.90
CA PHE A 170 -11.01 7.85 -7.82
C PHE A 170 -11.07 9.31 -7.37
N ALA A 171 -12.24 9.79 -6.93
CA ALA A 171 -12.38 11.16 -6.41
C ALA A 171 -11.48 11.40 -5.18
N ILE A 172 -11.41 10.42 -4.25
CA ILE A 172 -10.52 10.51 -3.09
C ILE A 172 -9.05 10.53 -3.54
N TRP A 173 -8.67 9.72 -4.53
CA TRP A 173 -7.33 9.73 -5.10
C TRP A 173 -6.98 11.08 -5.74
N VAL A 174 -7.91 11.67 -6.50
CA VAL A 174 -7.72 13.02 -7.07
C VAL A 174 -7.52 14.03 -5.94
N LEU A 175 -8.38 14.04 -4.93
CA LEU A 175 -8.25 14.94 -3.78
C LEU A 175 -6.92 14.74 -3.02
N ALA A 176 -6.40 13.52 -2.98
CA ALA A 176 -5.10 13.24 -2.38
C ALA A 176 -3.96 13.97 -3.10
N GLN A 177 -4.04 14.12 -4.44
CA GLN A 177 -3.06 14.89 -5.22
C GLN A 177 -3.07 16.39 -4.86
N PHE A 178 -4.19 16.88 -4.32
CA PHE A 178 -4.36 18.27 -3.85
C PHE A 178 -4.23 18.44 -2.33
N GLY A 179 -3.60 17.47 -1.65
CA GLY A 179 -3.25 17.62 -0.24
C GLY A 179 -4.32 17.19 0.77
N LEU A 180 -5.29 16.34 0.37
CA LEU A 180 -6.31 15.81 1.29
C LEU A 180 -5.68 15.19 2.55
N GLY A 181 -4.55 14.48 2.42
CA GLY A 181 -3.85 13.86 3.56
C GLY A 181 -3.40 14.90 4.58
N ALA A 182 -2.76 15.97 4.14
CA ALA A 182 -2.33 17.06 5.02
C ALA A 182 -3.51 17.78 5.66
N TRP A 183 -4.59 18.01 4.90
CA TRP A 183 -5.80 18.64 5.45
C TRP A 183 -6.43 17.77 6.55
N VAL A 184 -6.59 16.48 6.33
CA VAL A 184 -7.13 15.56 7.34
C VAL A 184 -6.20 15.50 8.58
N TYR A 185 -4.89 15.46 8.35
CA TYR A 185 -3.92 15.50 9.44
C TYR A 185 -4.09 16.77 10.31
N HIS A 186 -4.10 17.95 9.70
CA HIS A 186 -4.26 19.22 10.44
C HIS A 186 -5.60 19.30 11.17
N ALA A 187 -6.68 18.82 10.56
CA ALA A 187 -7.97 18.72 11.24
C ALA A 187 -7.91 17.77 12.45
N THR A 188 -7.23 16.63 12.32
CA THR A 188 -7.04 15.68 13.42
C THR A 188 -6.20 16.28 14.54
N VAL A 189 -5.11 16.98 14.23
CA VAL A 189 -4.29 17.72 15.21
C VAL A 189 -5.12 18.74 15.97
N ALA A 190 -5.94 19.53 15.26
CA ALA A 190 -6.79 20.54 15.87
C ALA A 190 -7.83 19.95 16.83
N LEU A 191 -8.36 18.76 16.53
CA LEU A 191 -9.39 18.10 17.34
C LEU A 191 -8.83 17.30 18.51
N THR A 192 -7.65 16.69 18.36
CA THR A 192 -7.12 15.71 19.32
C THR A 192 -5.88 16.19 20.08
N GLY A 193 -5.24 17.28 19.61
CA GLY A 193 -3.94 17.70 20.12
C GLY A 193 -2.80 16.73 19.78
N LEU A 194 -2.93 15.95 18.71
CA LEU A 194 -1.92 15.00 18.26
C LEU A 194 -0.55 15.67 18.09
N ARG A 195 0.49 15.06 18.67
CA ARG A 195 1.86 15.62 18.68
C ARG A 195 2.80 14.95 17.68
N VAL A 196 2.33 13.91 16.99
CA VAL A 196 3.15 13.24 15.96
C VAL A 196 3.34 14.18 14.78
N PRO A 197 4.56 14.52 14.35
CA PRO A 197 4.79 15.36 13.18
C PRO A 197 4.26 14.70 11.89
N PHE A 198 3.83 15.50 10.93
CA PHE A 198 3.24 14.96 9.68
C PHE A 198 4.19 14.03 8.91
N ASN A 199 5.48 14.35 8.88
CA ASN A 199 6.50 13.51 8.24
C ASN A 199 6.73 12.16 8.94
N GLU A 200 6.23 11.98 10.16
CA GLU A 200 6.31 10.75 10.94
C GLU A 200 5.04 9.87 10.81
N THR A 201 4.05 10.32 10.04
CA THR A 201 2.79 9.59 9.81
C THR A 201 2.86 8.60 8.64
N GLY A 202 4.06 8.22 8.22
CA GLY A 202 4.33 7.28 7.15
C GLY A 202 4.57 7.93 5.79
N SER A 203 5.27 7.20 4.94
CA SER A 203 5.61 7.66 3.59
C SER A 203 4.49 7.44 2.59
N PHE A 204 3.66 6.40 2.78
CA PHE A 204 2.59 6.05 1.85
C PHE A 204 1.32 6.85 2.15
N ALA A 205 0.95 7.78 1.27
CA ALA A 205 -0.28 8.54 1.41
C ALA A 205 -1.51 7.62 1.28
N THR A 206 -2.15 7.28 2.39
CA THR A 206 -3.28 6.34 2.47
C THR A 206 -4.39 6.68 1.47
N PHE A 207 -4.72 7.97 1.32
CA PHE A 207 -5.75 8.43 0.39
C PHE A 207 -5.33 8.31 -1.08
N GLY A 208 -4.03 8.32 -1.39
CA GLY A 208 -3.51 8.04 -2.74
C GLY A 208 -3.56 6.53 -3.03
N TRP A 209 -2.98 5.74 -2.16
CA TRP A 209 -2.81 4.30 -2.35
C TRP A 209 -4.10 3.48 -2.28
N GLN A 210 -5.16 4.01 -1.65
CA GLN A 210 -6.46 3.33 -1.57
C GLN A 210 -7.07 3.04 -2.94
N PHE A 211 -6.80 3.88 -3.96
CA PHE A 211 -7.35 3.65 -5.29
C PHE A 211 -6.76 2.39 -5.93
N LEU A 212 -5.46 2.21 -5.86
CA LEU A 212 -4.79 0.99 -6.31
C LEU A 212 -5.33 -0.26 -5.59
N TRP A 213 -5.58 -0.14 -4.28
CA TRP A 213 -6.19 -1.21 -3.50
C TRP A 213 -7.60 -1.53 -3.96
N VAL A 214 -8.45 -0.53 -4.18
CA VAL A 214 -9.84 -0.72 -4.64
C VAL A 214 -9.88 -1.32 -6.05
N VAL A 215 -8.98 -0.92 -6.95
CA VAL A 215 -8.81 -1.56 -8.27
C VAL A 215 -8.47 -3.04 -8.12
N GLY A 216 -7.53 -3.38 -7.26
CA GLY A 216 -7.18 -4.78 -6.96
C GLY A 216 -8.36 -5.57 -6.42
N LEU A 217 -9.10 -5.02 -5.45
CA LEU A 217 -10.33 -5.64 -4.90
C LEU A 217 -11.36 -5.90 -6.00
N TRP A 218 -11.58 -4.92 -6.88
CA TRP A 218 -12.51 -5.05 -7.99
C TRP A 218 -12.09 -6.15 -8.95
N LEU A 219 -10.84 -6.17 -9.38
CA LEU A 219 -10.31 -7.19 -10.30
C LEU A 219 -10.45 -8.60 -9.72
N GLY A 220 -10.16 -8.76 -8.42
CA GLY A 220 -10.31 -10.05 -7.73
C GLY A 220 -11.77 -10.46 -7.58
N ALA A 221 -12.63 -9.56 -7.12
CA ALA A 221 -14.03 -9.84 -6.88
C ALA A 221 -14.81 -10.10 -8.17
N SER A 222 -14.47 -9.42 -9.26
CA SER A 222 -15.11 -9.59 -10.57
C SER A 222 -14.97 -11.01 -11.12
N ARG A 223 -13.99 -11.78 -10.67
CA ARG A 223 -13.83 -13.18 -11.06
C ARG A 223 -14.86 -14.14 -10.42
N ASN A 224 -15.52 -13.70 -9.36
CA ASN A 224 -16.50 -14.50 -8.63
C ASN A 224 -17.94 -14.00 -8.83
N ALA A 225 -18.16 -12.96 -9.64
CA ALA A 225 -19.51 -12.48 -9.92
C ALA A 225 -20.33 -13.59 -10.59
N PRO A 226 -21.65 -13.70 -10.33
CA PRO A 226 -22.52 -14.72 -10.96
C PRO A 226 -22.47 -14.69 -12.49
N ASP A 227 -22.34 -13.47 -13.06
CA ASP A 227 -22.19 -13.23 -14.51
C ASP A 227 -20.72 -12.98 -14.91
N ALA A 228 -19.77 -13.53 -14.15
CA ALA A 228 -18.34 -13.32 -14.39
C ALA A 228 -17.97 -13.77 -15.80
N ARG A 229 -17.74 -12.79 -16.66
CA ARG A 229 -17.05 -13.02 -17.93
C ARG A 229 -15.55 -12.98 -17.69
N PRO A 230 -14.77 -13.83 -18.35
CA PRO A 230 -13.32 -13.69 -18.30
C PRO A 230 -12.95 -12.26 -18.71
N LEU A 231 -12.13 -11.59 -17.88
CA LEU A 231 -11.58 -10.29 -18.23
C LEU A 231 -10.59 -10.51 -19.41
N VAL A 232 -11.13 -10.46 -20.60
CA VAL A 232 -10.34 -10.52 -21.83
C VAL A 232 -10.08 -9.07 -22.25
N PHE A 233 -8.85 -8.64 -22.11
CA PHE A 233 -8.46 -7.34 -22.63
C PHE A 233 -8.24 -7.43 -24.13
N PRO A 234 -8.81 -6.52 -24.93
CA PRO A 234 -8.51 -6.44 -26.36
C PRO A 234 -6.99 -6.33 -26.59
N GLY A 235 -6.49 -6.96 -27.64
CA GLY A 235 -5.05 -6.99 -27.92
C GLY A 235 -4.41 -5.60 -27.99
N TRP A 236 -5.14 -4.59 -28.50
CA TRP A 236 -4.67 -3.21 -28.52
C TRP A 236 -4.46 -2.62 -27.13
N VAL A 237 -5.30 -2.96 -26.13
CA VAL A 237 -5.14 -2.51 -24.72
C VAL A 237 -3.85 -3.10 -24.13
N VAL A 238 -3.61 -4.39 -24.40
CA VAL A 238 -2.37 -5.06 -23.97
C VAL A 238 -1.16 -4.43 -24.65
N ALA A 239 -1.24 -4.16 -25.96
CA ALA A 239 -0.15 -3.52 -26.71
C ALA A 239 0.15 -2.11 -26.17
N VAL A 240 -0.87 -1.30 -25.89
CA VAL A 240 -0.70 0.03 -25.28
C VAL A 240 -0.07 -0.08 -23.89
N ALA A 241 -0.53 -1.00 -23.05
CA ALA A 241 0.03 -1.20 -21.72
C ALA A 241 1.52 -1.62 -21.78
N VAL A 242 1.86 -2.52 -22.69
CA VAL A 242 3.26 -2.94 -22.93
C VAL A 242 4.10 -1.76 -23.42
N LEU A 243 3.58 -0.97 -24.37
CA LEU A 243 4.28 0.21 -24.88
C LEU A 243 4.55 1.24 -23.77
N LEU A 244 3.55 1.53 -22.95
CA LEU A 244 3.68 2.44 -21.80
C LEU A 244 4.71 1.92 -20.79
N ALA A 245 4.67 0.62 -20.47
CA ALA A 245 5.64 -0.01 -19.59
C ALA A 245 7.08 0.06 -20.12
N LEU A 246 7.27 -0.23 -21.44
CA LEU A 246 8.58 -0.12 -22.10
C LEU A 246 9.06 1.34 -22.15
N THR A 247 8.17 2.29 -22.45
CA THR A 247 8.51 3.71 -22.46
C THR A 247 8.95 4.16 -21.07
N GLY A 248 8.20 3.80 -20.02
CA GLY A 248 8.56 4.09 -18.63
C GLY A 248 9.89 3.45 -18.23
N LEU A 249 10.13 2.19 -18.68
CA LEU A 249 11.39 1.49 -18.44
C LEU A 249 12.58 2.21 -19.07
N VAL A 250 12.50 2.55 -20.36
CA VAL A 250 13.57 3.25 -21.09
C VAL A 250 13.80 4.63 -20.48
N TRP A 251 12.73 5.38 -20.23
CA TRP A 251 12.82 6.72 -19.62
C TRP A 251 13.50 6.69 -18.26
N ARG A 252 13.12 5.73 -17.40
CA ARG A 252 13.72 5.59 -16.07
C ARG A 252 15.20 5.24 -16.10
N HIS A 253 15.64 4.41 -17.06
CA HIS A 253 17.04 3.99 -17.18
C HIS A 253 17.89 4.93 -18.02
N ALA A 254 17.31 5.69 -18.96
CA ALA A 254 17.98 6.73 -19.72
C ALA A 254 18.06 8.07 -18.97
N GLY A 255 17.08 8.34 -18.10
CA GLY A 255 17.02 9.51 -17.22
C GLY A 255 17.32 9.16 -15.78
N ASN A 256 17.35 10.16 -14.91
CA ASN A 256 17.53 9.98 -13.47
C ASN A 256 16.19 9.76 -12.76
N GLN A 257 16.21 9.73 -11.39
CA GLN A 257 15.03 9.68 -10.53
C GLN A 257 14.05 10.85 -10.78
N ALA A 258 14.53 11.98 -11.29
CA ALA A 258 13.74 13.14 -11.66
C ALA A 258 13.52 13.15 -13.19
N PRO A 259 12.41 12.56 -13.69
CA PRO A 259 12.19 12.39 -15.14
C PRO A 259 12.04 13.71 -15.89
N PHE A 260 11.67 14.80 -15.21
CA PHE A 260 11.55 16.15 -15.76
C PHE A 260 12.67 17.09 -15.26
N GLY A 261 13.82 16.55 -14.85
CA GLY A 261 14.97 17.32 -14.37
C GLY A 261 14.63 18.18 -13.15
N ALA A 262 14.92 19.48 -13.22
CA ALA A 262 14.67 20.42 -12.12
C ALA A 262 13.20 20.86 -11.95
N ASN A 263 12.29 20.41 -12.80
CA ASN A 263 10.88 20.80 -12.69
C ASN A 263 10.17 19.94 -11.63
N GLU A 264 10.18 20.42 -10.37
CA GLU A 264 9.60 19.72 -9.23
C GLU A 264 8.10 19.44 -9.41
N SER A 265 7.34 20.40 -9.94
CA SER A 265 5.89 20.26 -10.15
C SER A 265 5.56 19.14 -11.13
N LEU A 266 6.32 18.95 -12.20
CA LEU A 266 6.12 17.84 -13.13
C LEU A 266 6.62 16.52 -12.55
N ASN A 267 7.65 16.53 -11.71
CA ASN A 267 8.14 15.33 -11.04
C ASN A 267 7.10 14.75 -10.06
N LEU A 268 6.19 15.57 -9.51
CA LEU A 268 5.07 15.09 -8.68
C LEU A 268 4.13 14.13 -9.43
N LEU A 269 4.08 14.22 -10.77
CA LEU A 269 3.30 13.25 -11.56
C LEU A 269 3.82 11.80 -11.41
N PHE A 270 5.10 11.65 -11.08
CA PHE A 270 5.74 10.37 -10.78
C PHE A 270 5.95 10.12 -9.28
N ASP A 271 5.35 10.94 -8.41
CA ASP A 271 5.52 10.79 -6.97
C ASP A 271 5.06 9.41 -6.51
N LYS A 272 5.94 8.69 -5.81
CA LYS A 272 5.68 7.36 -5.29
C LYS A 272 4.73 7.39 -4.10
N TRP A 273 4.92 8.37 -3.24
CA TRP A 273 4.26 8.41 -1.95
C TRP A 273 2.78 8.77 -2.08
N LEU A 274 2.46 9.67 -3.03
CA LEU A 274 1.09 10.05 -3.39
C LEU A 274 0.44 9.10 -4.40
N LEU A 275 1.20 8.16 -4.99
CA LEU A 275 0.79 7.40 -6.16
C LEU A 275 0.37 8.35 -7.30
N GLY A 276 1.33 9.13 -7.79
CA GLY A 276 1.11 10.17 -8.80
C GLY A 276 0.48 9.66 -10.10
N PRO A 277 -0.12 10.54 -10.91
CA PRO A 277 -0.91 10.16 -12.09
C PRO A 277 -0.19 9.31 -13.14
N LEU A 278 1.12 9.48 -13.27
CA LEU A 278 1.93 8.71 -14.22
C LEU A 278 2.50 7.40 -13.62
N ARG A 279 2.19 7.11 -12.35
CA ARG A 279 2.52 5.84 -11.70
C ARG A 279 1.33 4.88 -11.62
N LEU A 280 0.13 5.41 -11.62
CA LEU A 280 -1.12 4.67 -11.56
C LEU A 280 -1.46 4.04 -12.91
#